data_c134af693b36a2a4ed7431b56c7d91e3
#
_entry.id   c134af693b36a2a4ed7431b56c7d91e3
#
_cell.length_a   1.000
_cell.length_b   1.000
_cell.length_c   1.000
_cell.angle_alpha   90.00
_cell.angle_beta   90.00
_cell.angle_gamma   90.00
#
_symmetry.space_group_name_H-M   'P 1'
#
loop_
_entity.id
_entity.type
_entity.pdbx_description
1 polymer ?
#
loop_
_entity_poly.entity_id
_entity_poly.type
_entity_poly.pdbx_seq_one_letter_code
_entity_poly.pdbx_strand_id
1 'polypeptide(L)'
;MGNKYDSSNAETLSGAKSLAVTDAKYQFLDPGGSARNVDLPDMRTLTTDINSEGTGDAGTDRYVDTQGGFFVISNTADGSEVITVRGWNGSSTTGKIMTPTQNETAVCYWTGSTSGWIGIAGSDA
;
A
#
# COMPACT_ATOMS: atom_id res chain seq x y z
N MET A 1 18.04 15.23 -8.88
CA MET A 1 17.94 14.10 -8.87
C MET A 1 17.23 13.59 -7.79
N GLY A 2 16.21 13.42 -7.83
CA GLY A 2 15.47 12.92 -6.75
C GLY A 2 16.13 11.72 -6.15
N ASN A 3 16.05 11.69 -4.91
CA ASN A 3 16.59 10.60 -4.21
C ASN A 3 15.47 9.61 -3.98
N LYS A 4 15.56 8.45 -4.55
CA LYS A 4 14.50 7.51 -4.40
C LYS A 4 14.34 7.01 -3.02
N TYR A 5 15.35 7.12 -2.20
CA TYR A 5 15.23 6.66 -0.84
C TYR A 5 14.37 7.58 -0.01
N ASP A 6 14.13 8.80 -0.53
CA ASP A 6 13.34 9.75 0.21
C ASP A 6 11.92 9.83 -0.27
N SER A 7 11.46 8.80 -0.96
CA SER A 7 10.11 8.82 -1.49
C SER A 7 9.11 8.80 -0.35
N SER A 8 8.50 9.92 -0.10
CA SER A 8 7.50 10.03 0.95
C SER A 8 6.44 11.05 0.57
N ASN A 9 5.28 10.89 1.15
CA ASN A 9 4.15 11.78 0.97
C ASN A 9 3.51 12.03 2.33
N ALA A 10 3.21 13.28 2.61
CA ALA A 10 2.50 13.62 3.84
C ALA A 10 1.31 14.48 3.47
N GLU A 11 0.13 14.09 3.92
CA GLU A 11 -1.06 14.84 3.58
C GLU A 11 -2.18 14.56 4.58
N THR A 12 -3.15 15.45 4.61
CA THR A 12 -4.39 15.24 5.34
C THR A 12 -5.43 14.79 4.34
N LEU A 13 -6.07 13.67 4.62
CA LEU A 13 -7.04 13.09 3.72
C LEU A 13 -8.40 13.77 3.87
N SER A 14 -9.11 13.89 2.78
CA SER A 14 -10.48 14.37 2.82
C SER A 14 -11.45 13.27 2.38
N GLY A 15 -10.96 12.09 2.14
CA GLY A 15 -11.75 10.95 1.71
C GLY A 15 -10.86 9.74 1.62
N ALA A 16 -11.33 8.71 0.97
CA ALA A 16 -10.53 7.52 0.73
C ALA A 16 -9.38 7.86 -0.22
N LYS A 17 -8.28 7.13 -0.07
CA LYS A 17 -7.13 7.31 -0.94
C LYS A 17 -6.77 5.98 -1.57
N SER A 18 -6.53 5.99 -2.88
CA SER A 18 -6.07 4.81 -3.58
C SER A 18 -4.62 5.03 -3.98
N LEU A 19 -3.76 4.11 -3.58
CA LEU A 19 -2.34 4.21 -3.91
C LEU A 19 -2.06 3.50 -5.22
N ALA A 20 -1.20 4.10 -6.01
CA ALA A 20 -0.70 3.49 -7.23
C ALA A 20 0.71 2.99 -6.98
N VAL A 21 1.17 2.08 -7.81
CA VAL A 21 2.51 1.52 -7.63
C VAL A 21 3.60 2.58 -7.76
N THR A 22 3.28 3.68 -8.44
CA THR A 22 4.24 4.78 -8.62
C THR A 22 4.20 5.79 -7.47
N ASP A 23 3.30 5.62 -6.53
CA ASP A 23 3.23 6.56 -5.42
C ASP A 23 4.38 6.33 -4.44
N ALA A 24 4.64 7.33 -3.62
CA ALA A 24 5.69 7.25 -2.63
C ALA A 24 5.46 6.07 -1.70
N LYS A 25 6.53 5.39 -1.34
CA LYS A 25 6.42 4.21 -0.51
C LYS A 25 6.11 4.52 0.94
N TYR A 26 6.48 5.71 1.40
CA TYR A 26 6.24 6.12 2.78
C TYR A 26 5.13 7.15 2.77
N GLN A 27 4.01 6.79 3.39
CA GLN A 27 2.82 7.63 3.39
C GLN A 27 2.53 8.05 4.83
N PHE A 28 2.56 9.35 5.08
CA PHE A 28 2.25 9.91 6.38
C PHE A 28 0.88 10.57 6.25
N LEU A 29 -0.16 9.90 6.69
CA LEU A 29 -1.52 10.29 6.36
C LEU A 29 -2.31 10.64 7.61
N ASP A 30 -2.84 11.84 7.62
CA ASP A 30 -3.77 12.26 8.66
C ASP A 30 -5.17 12.02 8.09
N PRO A 31 -5.98 11.17 8.71
CA PRO A 31 -7.33 10.92 8.19
C PRO A 31 -8.23 12.14 8.10
N GLY A 32 -7.97 13.17 8.88
CA GLY A 32 -8.70 14.41 8.70
C GLY A 32 -10.07 14.43 9.34
N GLY A 33 -10.21 13.86 10.49
CA GLY A 33 -11.44 13.97 11.27
C GLY A 33 -12.45 12.85 11.09
N SER A 34 -12.12 11.87 10.25
CA SER A 34 -12.98 10.69 10.07
C SER A 34 -12.10 9.51 9.75
N ALA A 35 -12.60 8.33 10.00
CA ALA A 35 -11.91 7.13 9.54
C ALA A 35 -11.85 7.10 8.02
N ARG A 36 -10.74 6.64 7.47
CA ARG A 36 -10.55 6.60 6.03
C ARG A 36 -10.05 5.24 5.58
N ASN A 37 -10.38 4.90 4.35
CA ASN A 37 -9.82 3.71 3.70
C ASN A 37 -8.65 4.14 2.84
N VAL A 38 -7.58 3.36 2.87
CA VAL A 38 -6.44 3.55 1.97
C VAL A 38 -6.26 2.25 1.23
N ASP A 39 -6.41 2.29 -0.09
CA ASP A 39 -6.42 1.08 -0.90
C ASP A 39 -5.07 0.92 -1.57
N LEU A 40 -4.49 -0.26 -1.39
CA LEU A 40 -3.23 -0.63 -2.01
C LEU A 40 -3.48 -1.04 -3.47
N PRO A 41 -2.49 -0.86 -4.34
CA PRO A 41 -2.70 -1.23 -5.74
C PRO A 41 -2.85 -2.74 -5.89
N ASP A 42 -3.60 -3.14 -6.89
CA ASP A 42 -3.77 -4.56 -7.19
C ASP A 42 -2.60 -4.99 -8.06
N MET A 43 -1.61 -5.59 -7.42
CA MET A 43 -0.37 -5.93 -8.10
C MET A 43 -0.57 -6.98 -9.17
N ARG A 44 -1.65 -7.73 -9.10
CA ARG A 44 -1.93 -8.74 -10.12
C ARG A 44 -2.15 -8.12 -11.49
N THR A 45 -2.70 -6.91 -11.51
CA THR A 45 -3.02 -6.26 -12.76
C THR A 45 -1.84 -5.54 -13.37
N LEU A 46 -0.72 -5.51 -12.66
CA LEU A 46 0.44 -4.77 -13.13
C LEU A 46 1.49 -5.64 -13.79
N THR A 47 1.28 -6.94 -13.83
CA THR A 47 2.29 -7.84 -14.36
C THR A 47 2.56 -7.56 -15.83
N THR A 48 1.52 -7.24 -16.58
CA THR A 48 1.72 -6.95 -17.99
C THR A 48 2.49 -5.68 -18.20
N ASP A 49 2.31 -4.71 -17.31
CA ASP A 49 3.03 -3.47 -17.46
C ASP A 49 4.52 -3.65 -17.23
N ILE A 50 4.87 -4.42 -16.23
CA ILE A 50 6.25 -4.71 -15.95
C ILE A 50 6.87 -5.46 -17.12
N ASN A 51 6.07 -6.26 -17.75
CA ASN A 51 6.54 -7.08 -18.82
C ASN A 51 6.53 -6.38 -20.16
N SER A 52 6.23 -5.11 -20.13
CA SER A 52 5.99 -4.40 -21.37
C SER A 52 7.22 -4.26 -22.23
N GLU A 53 8.41 -4.53 -21.66
CA GLU A 53 9.55 -4.42 -22.49
C GLU A 53 9.73 -5.59 -23.34
N GLY A 54 8.82 -6.37 -23.43
CA GLY A 54 8.81 -7.07 -24.55
C GLY A 54 8.71 -8.51 -24.59
N THR A 55 8.84 -9.12 -23.57
CA THR A 55 8.74 -10.53 -23.72
C THR A 55 7.33 -10.98 -23.72
N GLY A 56 6.51 -10.39 -22.92
CA GLY A 56 5.12 -10.76 -22.89
C GLY A 56 4.84 -12.16 -22.45
N ASP A 57 5.79 -12.86 -21.93
CA ASP A 57 5.49 -14.23 -21.58
C ASP A 57 5.20 -14.34 -20.09
N ALA A 58 4.62 -15.45 -19.73
CA ALA A 58 4.15 -15.64 -18.38
C ALA A 58 5.27 -15.62 -17.36
N GLY A 59 6.44 -15.99 -17.81
CA GLY A 59 7.57 -15.97 -16.88
C GLY A 59 7.90 -14.60 -16.41
N THR A 60 7.82 -13.62 -17.31
CA THR A 60 8.11 -12.27 -16.92
C THR A 60 6.95 -11.66 -16.16
N ASP A 61 5.74 -12.08 -16.42
CA ASP A 61 4.62 -11.56 -15.65
C ASP A 61 4.80 -11.82 -14.18
N ARG A 62 5.40 -12.95 -13.86
CA ARG A 62 5.61 -13.26 -12.46
C ARG A 62 6.65 -12.37 -11.81
N TYR A 63 7.35 -11.56 -12.59
CA TYR A 63 8.35 -10.69 -12.02
C TYR A 63 7.74 -9.74 -10.98
N VAL A 64 6.66 -9.06 -11.33
CA VAL A 64 6.00 -8.18 -10.36
C VAL A 64 5.42 -9.00 -9.22
N ASP A 65 4.82 -10.13 -9.57
CA ASP A 65 4.17 -10.96 -8.58
C ASP A 65 5.15 -11.49 -7.55
N THR A 66 6.40 -11.71 -7.94
CA THR A 66 7.39 -12.26 -7.03
C THR A 66 8.32 -11.22 -6.46
N GLN A 67 8.49 -10.10 -7.14
CA GLN A 67 9.38 -9.06 -6.63
C GLN A 67 8.72 -8.28 -5.51
N GLY A 68 7.42 -8.25 -5.54
CA GLY A 68 6.69 -7.60 -4.49
C GLY A 68 6.82 -6.10 -4.55
N GLY A 69 6.17 -5.49 -3.67
CA GLY A 69 6.27 -4.07 -3.44
C GLY A 69 5.91 -3.85 -2.01
N PHE A 70 6.02 -2.64 -1.56
CA PHE A 70 5.66 -2.36 -0.18
C PHE A 70 5.20 -0.92 -0.06
N PHE A 71 4.43 -0.67 0.99
CA PHE A 71 4.08 0.67 1.42
C PHE A 71 4.16 0.71 2.94
N VAL A 72 4.66 1.82 3.43
CA VAL A 72 4.71 2.07 4.86
C VAL A 72 3.72 3.21 5.12
N ILE A 73 2.67 2.93 5.85
CA ILE A 73 1.57 3.87 6.03
C ILE A 73 1.47 4.23 7.50
N SER A 74 1.78 5.49 7.80
CA SER A 74 1.72 5.99 9.17
C SER A 74 0.47 6.82 9.34
N ASN A 75 -0.29 6.53 10.38
CA ASN A 75 -1.47 7.30 10.72
C ASN A 75 -1.04 8.46 11.61
N THR A 76 -1.09 9.66 11.06
CA THR A 76 -0.65 10.85 11.78
C THR A 76 -1.84 11.66 12.29
N ALA A 77 -2.94 10.99 12.59
CA ALA A 77 -4.15 11.66 13.08
C ALA A 77 -3.86 12.46 14.33
N ASP A 78 -4.57 13.55 14.48
CA ASP A 78 -4.50 14.31 15.70
C ASP A 78 -5.61 13.91 16.69
N GLY A 79 -6.33 12.88 16.38
CA GLY A 79 -7.38 12.34 17.22
C GLY A 79 -7.43 10.83 17.07
N SER A 80 -8.58 10.25 17.26
CA SER A 80 -8.71 8.80 17.29
C SER A 80 -9.10 8.19 15.97
N GLU A 81 -9.00 8.93 14.88
CA GLU A 81 -9.41 8.41 13.57
C GLU A 81 -8.50 7.28 13.12
N VAL A 82 -9.08 6.31 12.47
CA VAL A 82 -8.40 5.10 12.06
C VAL A 82 -8.25 5.08 10.54
N ILE A 83 -7.16 4.54 10.07
CA ILE A 83 -6.99 4.23 8.66
C ILE A 83 -7.19 2.74 8.50
N THR A 84 -8.05 2.35 7.54
CA THR A 84 -8.17 0.95 7.16
C THR A 84 -7.45 0.76 5.84
N VAL A 85 -6.34 0.03 5.88
CA VAL A 85 -5.58 -0.28 4.68
C VAL A 85 -6.18 -1.53 4.06
N ARG A 86 -6.53 -1.45 2.79
CA ARG A 86 -7.20 -2.55 2.09
C ARG A 86 -6.44 -2.90 0.83
N GLY A 87 -6.59 -4.13 0.38
CA GLY A 87 -5.97 -4.57 -0.86
C GLY A 87 -6.28 -6.03 -1.10
N TRP A 88 -5.73 -6.57 -2.18
CA TRP A 88 -5.91 -7.98 -2.50
C TRP A 88 -5.28 -8.82 -1.40
N ASN A 89 -6.08 -9.64 -0.77
CA ASN A 89 -5.63 -10.46 0.35
C ASN A 89 -5.68 -11.95 0.03
N GLY A 90 -5.74 -12.27 -1.24
CA GLY A 90 -5.90 -13.65 -1.68
C GLY A 90 -7.33 -14.03 -1.97
N SER A 91 -8.26 -13.15 -1.65
CA SER A 91 -9.68 -13.44 -1.81
C SER A 91 -10.48 -12.25 -2.29
N SER A 92 -10.17 -11.05 -1.85
CA SER A 92 -10.94 -9.86 -2.19
C SER A 92 -9.99 -8.71 -2.48
N THR A 93 -10.33 -7.88 -3.46
CA THR A 93 -9.51 -6.71 -3.80
C THR A 93 -9.64 -5.60 -2.77
N THR A 94 -10.61 -5.69 -1.88
CA THR A 94 -10.77 -4.69 -0.83
C THR A 94 -10.68 -5.34 0.54
N GLY A 95 -9.93 -6.43 0.64
CA GLY A 95 -9.73 -7.09 1.91
C GLY A 95 -8.95 -6.21 2.87
N LYS A 96 -9.31 -6.25 4.12
CA LYS A 96 -8.63 -5.45 5.14
C LYS A 96 -7.25 -6.05 5.40
N ILE A 97 -6.23 -5.24 5.31
CA ILE A 97 -4.86 -5.67 5.54
C ILE A 97 -4.41 -5.25 6.94
N MET A 98 -4.55 -3.98 7.26
CA MET A 98 -4.18 -3.47 8.58
C MET A 98 -5.05 -2.27 8.90
N THR A 99 -5.14 -1.95 10.20
CA THR A 99 -5.93 -0.81 10.65
C THR A 99 -5.11 0.02 11.63
N PRO A 100 -4.10 0.74 11.13
CA PRO A 100 -3.31 1.57 12.04
C PRO A 100 -4.16 2.66 12.68
N THR A 101 -4.07 2.77 13.99
CA THR A 101 -4.74 3.81 14.73
C THR A 101 -3.76 4.98 14.90
N GLN A 102 -4.17 5.98 15.65
CA GLN A 102 -3.34 7.16 15.84
C GLN A 102 -1.92 6.78 16.27
N ASN A 103 -0.95 7.34 15.56
CA ASN A 103 0.48 7.12 15.83
C ASN A 103 0.99 5.71 15.56
N GLU A 104 0.20 4.91 14.89
CA GLU A 104 0.67 3.59 14.46
C GLU A 104 1.09 3.63 13.01
N THR A 105 2.03 2.75 12.69
CA THR A 105 2.52 2.60 11.33
C THR A 105 2.28 1.17 10.87
N ALA A 106 1.72 1.03 9.68
CA ALA A 106 1.50 -0.27 9.07
C ALA A 106 2.52 -0.44 7.95
N VAL A 107 3.23 -1.56 7.96
CA VAL A 107 4.11 -1.93 6.86
C VAL A 107 3.37 -3.00 6.08
N CYS A 108 3.09 -2.72 4.82
CA CYS A 108 2.33 -3.62 3.98
C CYS A 108 3.20 -4.05 2.82
N TYR A 109 3.30 -5.34 2.58
CA TYR A 109 4.12 -5.83 1.50
C TYR A 109 3.40 -6.91 0.72
N TRP A 110 3.76 -7.00 -0.55
CA TRP A 110 3.12 -7.90 -1.49
C TRP A 110 3.83 -9.25 -1.47
N THR A 111 3.04 -10.31 -1.34
CA THR A 111 3.59 -11.65 -1.25
C THR A 111 3.21 -12.54 -2.43
N GLY A 112 2.56 -11.97 -3.43
CA GLY A 112 2.16 -12.74 -4.61
C GLY A 112 0.66 -12.85 -4.71
N SER A 113 0.20 -13.35 -5.83
CA SER A 113 -1.24 -13.40 -6.11
C SER A 113 -2.02 -14.31 -5.20
N THR A 114 -1.37 -15.31 -4.65
CA THR A 114 -2.08 -16.28 -3.81
C THR A 114 -2.44 -15.68 -2.45
N SER A 115 -1.49 -15.02 -1.82
CA SER A 115 -1.72 -14.47 -0.48
C SER A 115 -1.94 -12.96 -0.48
N GLY A 116 -1.47 -12.28 -1.52
CA GLY A 116 -1.70 -10.87 -1.64
C GLY A 116 -0.88 -10.02 -0.69
N TRP A 117 -1.47 -8.95 -0.25
CA TRP A 117 -0.82 -8.03 0.67
C TRP A 117 -0.86 -8.58 2.09
N ILE A 118 0.23 -8.40 2.79
CA ILE A 118 0.35 -8.76 4.20
C ILE A 118 0.74 -7.48 4.93
N GLY A 119 0.22 -7.29 6.12
CA GLY A 119 0.51 -6.09 6.89
C GLY A 119 0.98 -6.40 8.29
N ILE A 120 1.85 -5.53 8.79
CA ILE A 120 2.32 -5.55 10.17
C ILE A 120 2.18 -4.14 10.67
N ALA A 121 1.66 -3.97 11.87
CA ALA A 121 1.52 -2.64 12.43
C ALA A 121 2.22 -2.57 13.77
N GLY A 122 2.68 -1.38 14.11
CA GLY A 122 3.30 -1.16 15.38
C GLY A 122 3.28 0.29 15.78
N SER A 123 3.55 0.53 17.03
CA SER A 123 3.65 1.88 17.55
C SER A 123 4.71 1.91 18.62
N ASP A 124 5.06 3.11 18.98
CA ASP A 124 6.07 3.34 19.97
C ASP A 124 5.50 3.41 21.38
N ALA A 125 4.25 3.27 21.50
CA ALA A 125 3.58 3.50 22.78
C ALA A 125 3.89 2.45 23.84
#